data_32776212e0d670ad1e8c842ab6d46291
#
_entry.id   32776212e0d670ad1e8c842ab6d46291
#
_cell.length_a   1.000
_cell.length_b   1.000
_cell.length_c   1.000
_cell.angle_alpha   90.00
_cell.angle_beta   90.00
_cell.angle_gamma   90.00
#
_symmetry.space_group_name_H-M   'P 1'
#
loop_
_entity.id
_entity.type
_entity.pdbx_description
1 polymer ?
#
loop_
_entity_poly.entity_id
_entity_poly.type
_entity_poly.pdbx_seq_one_letter_code
_entity_poly.pdbx_strand_id
1 'polypeptide(L)'
;PATTQQSSQPMRGIWLATVSRLDWPPVSSVNISNPTSRARVQQQAMIDKLDHLQRLGINTVFFQVKPDGTALWPSKILPWSDLMTGKIGENPGYDPLQFMLDEAHKRGMKVHAWFNPYRVSVNTKPGTIRELNSTLSQQPASVYVQHRDWIRTSGDRFVLDPGIPEVQDWITSIVAEVVSRYPVDGVQFDDYFYTESPASRLNDNETYRKYGGAFASKADWRRNNTQQLIAKVSHTIKSIKPEVEFGVSPAGVWRNRSHDPLGSDTRGAAAYD
;
A
#
# COMPACT_ATOMS: atom_id res chain seq x y z
N PRO A 1 25.07 -28.84 23.64
CA PRO A 1 24.07 -27.84 23.33
C PRO A 1 23.73 -27.94 21.82
N ALA A 2 22.53 -28.51 21.57
CA ALA A 2 22.02 -28.63 20.22
C ALA A 2 21.65 -27.24 19.74
N THR A 3 22.40 -26.70 18.79
CA THR A 3 21.98 -25.56 17.98
C THR A 3 20.78 -26.03 17.18
N THR A 4 19.61 -25.63 17.57
CA THR A 4 18.40 -25.73 16.75
C THR A 4 18.67 -24.87 15.55
N GLN A 5 19.04 -25.49 14.44
CA GLN A 5 18.92 -24.86 13.14
C GLN A 5 17.44 -24.55 12.95
N GLN A 6 17.07 -23.28 13.07
CA GLN A 6 15.80 -22.82 12.50
C GLN A 6 15.90 -23.13 11.01
N SER A 7 15.21 -24.15 10.56
CA SER A 7 15.03 -24.38 9.14
C SER A 7 14.28 -23.18 8.60
N SER A 8 14.99 -22.31 7.89
CA SER A 8 14.37 -21.22 7.16
C SER A 8 13.51 -21.84 6.08
N GLN A 9 12.21 -21.94 6.33
CA GLN A 9 11.28 -22.38 5.31
C GLN A 9 11.26 -21.35 4.18
N PRO A 10 11.29 -21.76 2.90
CA PRO A 10 11.18 -20.84 1.80
C PRO A 10 9.85 -20.09 1.89
N MET A 11 9.87 -18.80 1.53
CA MET A 11 8.67 -17.99 1.53
C MET A 11 7.65 -18.56 0.56
N ARG A 12 6.44 -18.80 1.07
CA ARG A 12 5.25 -19.11 0.30
C ARG A 12 4.25 -17.99 0.56
N GLY A 13 4.31 -16.98 -0.31
CA GLY A 13 3.56 -15.75 -0.11
C GLY A 13 2.32 -15.67 -0.97
N ILE A 14 1.34 -14.92 -0.48
CA ILE A 14 0.17 -14.53 -1.23
C ILE A 14 -0.11 -13.05 -1.00
N TRP A 15 -0.66 -12.39 -2.02
CA TRP A 15 -1.05 -11.00 -1.97
C TRP A 15 -2.54 -10.91 -1.66
N LEU A 16 -2.88 -10.14 -0.62
CA LEU A 16 -4.26 -9.81 -0.27
C LEU A 16 -4.50 -8.35 -0.61
N ALA A 17 -5.17 -8.12 -1.72
CA ALA A 17 -5.49 -6.79 -2.21
C ALA A 17 -6.79 -6.29 -1.58
N THR A 18 -6.75 -5.09 -1.02
CA THR A 18 -7.93 -4.41 -0.48
C THR A 18 -8.51 -3.41 -1.47
N VAL A 19 -7.70 -2.91 -2.41
CA VAL A 19 -8.17 -2.01 -3.47
C VAL A 19 -9.40 -2.62 -4.14
N SER A 20 -10.46 -1.83 -4.25
CA SER A 20 -11.76 -2.27 -4.80
C SER A 20 -12.33 -3.53 -4.12
N ARG A 21 -11.91 -3.81 -2.90
CA ARG A 21 -12.28 -5.03 -2.13
C ARG A 21 -12.05 -6.33 -2.89
N LEU A 22 -10.97 -6.39 -3.67
CA LEU A 22 -10.68 -7.55 -4.52
C LEU A 22 -10.59 -8.84 -3.70
N ASP A 23 -9.83 -8.83 -2.61
CA ASP A 23 -9.64 -10.01 -1.77
C ASP A 23 -10.31 -9.87 -0.39
N TRP A 24 -10.41 -8.65 0.12
CA TRP A 24 -10.97 -8.34 1.44
C TRP A 24 -11.11 -6.82 1.57
N PRO A 25 -12.09 -6.28 2.34
CA PRO A 25 -13.19 -6.98 3.03
C PRO A 25 -14.28 -7.44 2.05
N PRO A 26 -15.20 -8.30 2.49
CA PRO A 26 -16.33 -8.68 1.64
C PRO A 26 -17.14 -7.47 1.18
N VAL A 27 -17.44 -7.41 -0.12
CA VAL A 27 -18.18 -6.27 -0.71
C VAL A 27 -19.50 -6.06 0.03
N SER A 28 -20.20 -7.13 0.35
CA SER A 28 -21.48 -7.08 1.06
C SER A 28 -21.38 -6.53 2.48
N SER A 29 -20.19 -6.59 3.11
CA SER A 29 -20.03 -6.17 4.51
C SER A 29 -20.30 -4.68 4.72
N VAL A 30 -20.03 -3.84 3.72
CA VAL A 30 -20.25 -2.39 3.85
C VAL A 30 -21.72 -2.00 3.88
N ASN A 31 -22.61 -2.89 3.44
CA ASN A 31 -24.06 -2.67 3.50
C ASN A 31 -24.64 -2.98 4.88
N ILE A 32 -23.84 -3.54 5.78
CA ILE A 32 -24.25 -3.79 7.17
C ILE A 32 -24.18 -2.47 7.93
N SER A 33 -25.33 -1.95 8.36
CA SER A 33 -25.40 -0.66 9.03
C SER A 33 -24.90 -0.68 10.47
N ASN A 34 -25.05 -1.80 11.17
CA ASN A 34 -24.56 -1.94 12.55
C ASN A 34 -23.03 -2.10 12.55
N PRO A 35 -22.29 -1.18 13.16
CA PRO A 35 -20.80 -1.22 13.11
C PRO A 35 -20.21 -2.48 13.75
N THR A 36 -20.77 -2.96 14.84
CA THR A 36 -20.30 -4.17 15.52
C THR A 36 -20.51 -5.41 14.66
N SER A 37 -21.68 -5.54 14.03
CA SER A 37 -21.98 -6.65 13.12
C SER A 37 -21.10 -6.60 11.88
N ARG A 38 -20.88 -5.42 11.31
CA ARG A 38 -20.01 -5.22 10.16
C ARG A 38 -18.58 -5.65 10.48
N ALA A 39 -18.03 -5.17 11.60
CA ALA A 39 -16.68 -5.55 12.06
C ALA A 39 -16.56 -7.06 12.23
N ARG A 40 -17.54 -7.70 12.82
CA ARG A 40 -17.55 -9.13 13.06
C ARG A 40 -17.55 -9.95 11.76
N VAL A 41 -18.34 -9.53 10.77
CA VAL A 41 -18.36 -10.15 9.44
C VAL A 41 -17.02 -10.02 8.74
N GLN A 42 -16.41 -8.84 8.78
CA GLN A 42 -15.10 -8.59 8.19
C GLN A 42 -14.00 -9.41 8.87
N GLN A 43 -14.00 -9.46 10.19
CA GLN A 43 -13.04 -10.24 10.97
C GLN A 43 -13.18 -11.73 10.68
N GLN A 44 -14.40 -12.26 10.66
CA GLN A 44 -14.63 -13.66 10.37
C GLN A 44 -14.20 -14.05 8.96
N ALA A 45 -14.45 -13.18 7.98
CA ALA A 45 -14.01 -13.40 6.61
C ALA A 45 -12.47 -13.50 6.51
N MET A 46 -11.75 -12.68 7.29
CA MET A 46 -10.29 -12.74 7.35
C MET A 46 -9.80 -14.03 8.02
N ILE A 47 -10.42 -14.42 9.13
CA ILE A 47 -10.09 -15.67 9.82
C ILE A 47 -10.26 -16.86 8.88
N ASP A 48 -11.38 -16.94 8.19
CA ASP A 48 -11.67 -18.03 7.25
C ASP A 48 -10.63 -18.08 6.13
N LYS A 49 -10.26 -16.90 5.60
CA LYS A 49 -9.24 -16.78 4.57
C LYS A 49 -7.88 -17.25 5.05
N LEU A 50 -7.45 -16.82 6.23
CA LEU A 50 -6.16 -17.22 6.81
C LEU A 50 -6.11 -18.71 7.13
N ASP A 51 -7.20 -19.29 7.63
CA ASP A 51 -7.29 -20.74 7.86
C ASP A 51 -7.13 -21.51 6.54
N HIS A 52 -7.78 -21.05 5.47
CA HIS A 52 -7.64 -21.65 4.15
C HIS A 52 -6.21 -21.55 3.62
N LEU A 53 -5.59 -20.39 3.74
CA LEU A 53 -4.21 -20.17 3.31
C LEU A 53 -3.23 -21.01 4.10
N GLN A 54 -3.44 -21.17 5.39
CA GLN A 54 -2.61 -22.03 6.23
C GLN A 54 -2.67 -23.47 5.75
N ARG A 55 -3.85 -23.98 5.42
CA ARG A 55 -4.01 -25.33 4.86
C ARG A 55 -3.30 -25.51 3.51
N LEU A 56 -3.16 -24.44 2.74
CA LEU A 56 -2.41 -24.45 1.47
C LEU A 56 -0.88 -24.33 1.66
N GLY A 57 -0.42 -24.20 2.91
CA GLY A 57 1.01 -24.04 3.20
C GLY A 57 1.55 -22.63 3.00
N ILE A 58 0.69 -21.62 2.90
CA ILE A 58 1.08 -20.21 2.83
C ILE A 58 1.65 -19.78 4.18
N ASN A 59 2.81 -19.14 4.18
CA ASN A 59 3.48 -18.67 5.38
C ASN A 59 3.75 -17.17 5.41
N THR A 60 3.38 -16.45 4.37
CA THR A 60 3.57 -15.00 4.27
C THR A 60 2.41 -14.36 3.52
N VAL A 61 1.88 -13.30 4.10
CA VAL A 61 0.77 -12.53 3.52
C VAL A 61 1.26 -11.12 3.24
N PHE A 62 1.11 -10.67 1.99
CA PHE A 62 1.30 -9.28 1.61
C PHE A 62 -0.06 -8.61 1.68
N PHE A 63 -0.31 -7.90 2.77
CA PHE A 63 -1.61 -7.30 3.06
C PHE A 63 -1.62 -5.82 2.68
N GLN A 64 -2.50 -5.44 1.75
CA GLN A 64 -2.58 -4.06 1.27
C GLN A 64 -3.22 -3.15 2.32
N VAL A 65 -2.39 -2.41 3.04
CA VAL A 65 -2.81 -1.52 4.13
C VAL A 65 -3.09 -0.10 3.67
N LYS A 66 -2.47 0.29 2.54
CA LYS A 66 -2.68 1.61 1.90
C LYS A 66 -2.90 1.40 0.41
N PRO A 67 -4.15 1.17 -0.02
CA PRO A 67 -4.46 0.96 -1.44
C PRO A 67 -4.51 2.28 -2.24
N ASP A 68 -4.68 3.39 -1.56
CA ASP A 68 -4.76 4.76 -2.09
C ASP A 68 -4.32 5.77 -1.03
N GLY A 69 -4.91 6.95 -1.01
CA GLY A 69 -4.65 7.98 0.01
C GLY A 69 -5.33 7.75 1.36
N THR A 70 -5.72 6.54 1.66
CA THR A 70 -6.42 6.16 2.91
C THR A 70 -5.73 4.99 3.59
N ALA A 71 -6.10 4.72 4.84
CA ALA A 71 -5.43 3.74 5.67
C ALA A 71 -6.38 2.69 6.23
N LEU A 72 -5.88 1.46 6.41
CA LEU A 72 -6.54 0.38 7.12
C LEU A 72 -5.99 0.20 8.55
N TRP A 73 -5.52 1.27 9.14
CA TRP A 73 -5.11 1.37 10.54
C TRP A 73 -5.44 2.79 11.02
N PRO A 74 -5.53 3.04 12.34
CA PRO A 74 -5.77 4.39 12.87
C PRO A 74 -4.54 5.28 12.69
N SER A 75 -4.41 5.85 11.50
CA SER A 75 -3.29 6.72 11.13
C SER A 75 -3.51 8.15 11.63
N LYS A 76 -2.42 8.82 11.98
CA LYS A 76 -2.40 10.26 12.25
C LYS A 76 -2.14 11.08 10.98
N ILE A 77 -1.85 10.42 9.87
CA ILE A 77 -1.46 11.06 8.60
C ILE A 77 -2.55 10.89 7.54
N LEU A 78 -3.14 9.70 7.48
CA LEU A 78 -4.16 9.32 6.48
C LEU A 78 -5.52 9.16 7.12
N PRO A 79 -6.62 9.57 6.43
CA PRO A 79 -7.96 9.23 6.89
C PRO A 79 -8.24 7.73 6.72
N TRP A 80 -9.22 7.24 7.47
CA TRP A 80 -9.70 5.87 7.33
C TRP A 80 -10.19 5.58 5.91
N SER A 81 -9.89 4.37 5.43
CA SER A 81 -10.36 3.90 4.14
C SER A 81 -11.88 3.71 4.11
N ASP A 82 -12.50 4.13 3.02
CA ASP A 82 -13.91 3.86 2.71
C ASP A 82 -14.18 2.39 2.41
N LEU A 83 -13.14 1.60 2.16
CA LEU A 83 -13.28 0.18 1.88
C LEU A 83 -13.96 -0.60 3.03
N MET A 84 -13.76 -0.13 4.26
CA MET A 84 -14.27 -0.80 5.46
C MET A 84 -15.72 -0.44 5.76
N THR A 85 -16.14 0.79 5.46
CA THR A 85 -17.41 1.35 5.93
C THR A 85 -18.27 1.93 4.81
N GLY A 86 -17.69 2.19 3.65
CA GLY A 86 -18.32 2.90 2.54
C GLY A 86 -18.10 4.41 2.58
N LYS A 87 -17.43 4.95 3.60
CA LYS A 87 -17.21 6.39 3.76
C LYS A 87 -15.78 6.69 4.23
N ILE A 88 -15.08 7.58 3.50
CA ILE A 88 -13.73 8.01 3.88
C ILE A 88 -13.77 8.72 5.24
N GLY A 89 -12.85 8.33 6.13
CA GLY A 89 -12.69 8.92 7.46
C GLY A 89 -13.55 8.27 8.54
N GLU A 90 -14.43 7.36 8.19
CA GLU A 90 -15.25 6.64 9.17
C GLU A 90 -14.46 5.49 9.79
N ASN A 91 -14.34 5.52 11.12
CA ASN A 91 -13.68 4.48 11.88
C ASN A 91 -14.46 3.16 11.78
N PRO A 92 -13.84 2.04 11.36
CA PRO A 92 -14.55 0.77 11.26
C PRO A 92 -14.86 0.11 12.60
N GLY A 93 -14.42 0.69 13.73
CA GLY A 93 -14.65 0.16 15.06
C GLY A 93 -13.59 -0.84 15.54
N TYR A 94 -12.58 -1.08 14.75
CA TYR A 94 -11.42 -1.91 15.09
C TYR A 94 -10.23 -1.52 14.23
N ASP A 95 -9.05 -2.03 14.56
CA ASP A 95 -7.82 -1.83 13.80
C ASP A 95 -7.58 -3.02 12.86
N PRO A 96 -7.87 -2.88 11.54
CA PRO A 96 -7.71 -3.99 10.59
C PRO A 96 -6.28 -4.51 10.49
N LEU A 97 -5.29 -3.62 10.54
CA LEU A 97 -3.88 -4.04 10.47
C LEU A 97 -3.48 -4.84 11.70
N GLN A 98 -3.83 -4.38 12.89
CA GLN A 98 -3.53 -5.12 14.12
C GLN A 98 -4.25 -6.46 14.14
N PHE A 99 -5.51 -6.49 13.71
CA PHE A 99 -6.27 -7.73 13.62
C PHE A 99 -5.60 -8.74 12.66
N MET A 100 -5.19 -8.28 11.49
CA MET A 100 -4.46 -9.14 10.53
C MET A 100 -3.18 -9.68 11.14
N LEU A 101 -2.39 -8.83 11.79
CA LEU A 101 -1.13 -9.22 12.43
C LEU A 101 -1.35 -10.28 13.50
N ASP A 102 -2.32 -10.06 14.39
CA ASP A 102 -2.62 -10.99 15.47
C ASP A 102 -3.04 -12.36 14.92
N GLU A 103 -3.95 -12.36 13.94
CA GLU A 103 -4.48 -13.61 13.39
C GLU A 103 -3.48 -14.35 12.50
N ALA A 104 -2.68 -13.64 11.72
CA ALA A 104 -1.63 -14.25 10.91
C ALA A 104 -0.50 -14.82 11.79
N HIS A 105 -0.04 -14.07 12.77
CA HIS A 105 1.03 -14.51 13.66
C HIS A 105 0.62 -15.71 14.51
N LYS A 106 -0.64 -15.81 14.94
CA LYS A 106 -1.16 -17.03 15.60
C LYS A 106 -0.98 -18.28 14.76
N ARG A 107 -1.01 -18.13 13.43
CA ARG A 107 -0.89 -19.22 12.45
C ARG A 107 0.54 -19.43 11.95
N GLY A 108 1.51 -18.72 12.53
CA GLY A 108 2.89 -18.78 12.11
C GLY A 108 3.15 -18.11 10.75
N MET A 109 2.24 -17.26 10.31
CA MET A 109 2.39 -16.51 9.05
C MET A 109 3.03 -15.16 9.32
N LYS A 110 3.93 -14.75 8.41
CA LYS A 110 4.47 -13.38 8.37
C LYS A 110 3.52 -12.46 7.64
N VAL A 111 3.55 -11.17 8.00
CA VAL A 111 2.75 -10.13 7.35
C VAL A 111 3.68 -9.03 6.84
N HIS A 112 3.63 -8.80 5.54
CA HIS A 112 4.24 -7.64 4.91
C HIS A 112 3.15 -6.60 4.65
N ALA A 113 3.33 -5.41 5.19
CA ALA A 113 2.42 -4.30 4.93
C ALA A 113 2.67 -3.78 3.51
N TRP A 114 1.66 -3.87 2.68
CA TRP A 114 1.74 -3.46 1.28
C TRP A 114 1.12 -2.07 1.11
N PHE A 115 1.90 -1.16 0.52
CA PHE A 115 1.53 0.23 0.24
C PHE A 115 1.53 0.46 -1.26
N ASN A 116 0.48 1.12 -1.76
CA ASN A 116 0.59 1.86 -3.01
C ASN A 116 1.04 3.29 -2.64
N PRO A 117 2.28 3.69 -2.93
CA PRO A 117 2.81 4.93 -2.37
C PRO A 117 2.20 6.20 -2.94
N TYR A 118 1.86 6.22 -4.23
CA TYR A 118 1.48 7.46 -4.91
C TYR A 118 -0.02 7.58 -5.20
N ARG A 119 -0.78 6.51 -5.22
CA ARG A 119 -2.21 6.58 -5.53
C ARG A 119 -2.95 7.34 -4.45
N VAL A 120 -3.76 8.32 -4.87
CA VAL A 120 -4.65 9.08 -4.01
C VAL A 120 -6.08 8.56 -4.10
N SER A 121 -6.53 8.22 -5.32
CA SER A 121 -7.85 7.64 -5.56
C SER A 121 -7.83 6.66 -6.72
N VAL A 122 -8.82 5.78 -6.76
CA VAL A 122 -8.96 4.78 -7.83
C VAL A 122 -9.62 5.36 -9.09
N ASN A 123 -10.30 6.49 -8.98
CA ASN A 123 -10.89 7.20 -10.11
C ASN A 123 -10.94 8.71 -9.83
N THR A 124 -11.37 9.48 -10.83
CA THR A 124 -11.50 10.93 -10.77
C THR A 124 -12.96 11.39 -10.93
N LYS A 125 -13.91 10.52 -10.63
CA LYS A 125 -15.35 10.78 -10.76
C LYS A 125 -15.81 11.88 -9.82
N PRO A 126 -16.86 12.64 -10.16
CA PRO A 126 -17.40 13.70 -9.29
C PRO A 126 -17.74 13.22 -7.88
N GLY A 127 -18.25 12.00 -7.73
CA GLY A 127 -18.54 11.41 -6.42
C GLY A 127 -17.28 11.21 -5.57
N THR A 128 -16.20 10.76 -6.18
CA THR A 128 -14.89 10.61 -5.52
C THR A 128 -14.35 11.97 -5.08
N ILE A 129 -14.42 12.97 -5.95
CA ILE A 129 -13.96 14.33 -5.62
C ILE A 129 -14.76 14.90 -4.45
N ARG A 130 -16.07 14.70 -4.42
CA ARG A 130 -16.92 15.12 -3.30
C ARG A 130 -16.51 14.45 -2.00
N GLU A 131 -16.23 13.15 -2.02
CA GLU A 131 -15.78 12.41 -0.83
C GLU A 131 -14.43 12.92 -0.34
N LEU A 132 -13.47 13.11 -1.24
CA LEU A 132 -12.16 13.65 -0.88
C LEU A 132 -12.29 15.04 -0.24
N ASN A 133 -13.10 15.91 -0.83
CA ASN A 133 -13.35 17.25 -0.30
C ASN A 133 -14.09 17.20 1.05
N SER A 134 -14.95 16.22 1.28
CA SER A 134 -15.67 16.08 2.55
C SER A 134 -14.75 15.83 3.75
N THR A 135 -13.52 15.40 3.51
CA THR A 135 -12.55 15.17 4.59
C THR A 135 -11.90 16.45 5.13
N LEU A 136 -12.18 17.62 4.54
CA LEU A 136 -11.55 18.88 4.90
C LEU A 136 -11.70 19.21 6.40
N SER A 137 -12.84 18.85 7.00
CA SER A 137 -13.12 19.08 8.41
C SER A 137 -12.64 17.93 9.32
N GLN A 138 -12.02 16.90 8.78
CA GLN A 138 -11.55 15.73 9.53
C GLN A 138 -10.09 15.87 9.95
N GLN A 139 -9.71 15.08 10.93
CA GLN A 139 -8.33 14.95 11.42
C GLN A 139 -7.95 13.47 11.43
N PRO A 140 -7.09 13.01 10.50
CA PRO A 140 -6.50 13.78 9.38
C PRO A 140 -7.45 13.91 8.18
N ALA A 141 -7.30 14.99 7.45
CA ALA A 141 -7.95 15.14 6.15
C ALA A 141 -7.18 14.40 5.05
N SER A 142 -7.82 14.17 3.90
CA SER A 142 -7.15 13.61 2.72
C SER A 142 -6.02 14.52 2.24
N VAL A 143 -4.93 13.93 1.75
CA VAL A 143 -3.85 14.64 1.08
C VAL A 143 -4.36 15.46 -0.11
N TYR A 144 -5.44 15.02 -0.76
CA TYR A 144 -6.07 15.73 -1.86
C TYR A 144 -6.49 17.15 -1.46
N VAL A 145 -7.00 17.36 -0.24
CA VAL A 145 -7.41 18.67 0.24
C VAL A 145 -6.29 19.40 1.00
N GLN A 146 -5.38 18.67 1.64
CA GLN A 146 -4.27 19.26 2.38
C GLN A 146 -3.16 19.79 1.47
N HIS A 147 -2.85 19.05 0.41
CA HIS A 147 -1.74 19.33 -0.52
C HIS A 147 -2.21 19.20 -1.96
N ARG A 148 -3.16 20.04 -2.35
CA ARG A 148 -3.73 20.03 -3.70
C ARG A 148 -2.67 20.23 -4.77
N ASP A 149 -1.61 20.99 -4.47
CA ASP A 149 -0.45 21.23 -5.32
C ASP A 149 0.41 19.99 -5.61
N TRP A 150 0.30 18.95 -4.78
CA TRP A 150 0.99 17.68 -5.02
C TRP A 150 0.24 16.75 -5.96
N ILE A 151 -1.02 17.03 -6.22
CA ILE A 151 -1.93 16.11 -6.91
C ILE A 151 -1.81 16.26 -8.43
N ARG A 152 -1.71 15.12 -9.09
CA ARG A 152 -1.73 15.01 -10.56
C ARG A 152 -2.78 13.98 -10.97
N THR A 153 -3.13 14.00 -12.24
CA THR A 153 -3.98 12.99 -12.84
C THR A 153 -3.12 12.06 -13.68
N SER A 154 -3.29 10.75 -13.48
CA SER A 154 -2.64 9.73 -14.29
C SER A 154 -3.72 8.75 -14.77
N GLY A 155 -4.10 8.85 -16.04
CA GLY A 155 -5.28 8.18 -16.56
C GLY A 155 -6.55 8.71 -15.87
N ASP A 156 -7.29 7.80 -15.28
CA ASP A 156 -8.54 8.07 -14.56
C ASP A 156 -8.38 8.07 -13.04
N ARG A 157 -7.17 8.33 -12.53
CA ARG A 157 -6.90 8.36 -11.07
C ARG A 157 -6.13 9.60 -10.67
N PHE A 158 -6.33 10.01 -9.41
CA PHE A 158 -5.46 10.99 -8.77
C PHE A 158 -4.25 10.28 -8.16
N VAL A 159 -3.08 10.90 -8.37
CA VAL A 159 -1.79 10.42 -7.85
C VAL A 159 -1.00 11.60 -7.30
N LEU A 160 -0.05 11.31 -6.44
CA LEU A 160 0.96 12.29 -6.01
C LEU A 160 2.05 12.39 -7.07
N ASP A 161 2.61 13.59 -7.24
CA ASP A 161 3.75 13.80 -8.13
C ASP A 161 5.05 13.27 -7.49
N PRO A 162 5.67 12.23 -8.07
CA PRO A 162 6.88 11.64 -7.50
C PRO A 162 8.11 12.56 -7.53
N GLY A 163 8.07 13.62 -8.32
CA GLY A 163 9.17 14.57 -8.46
C GLY A 163 9.19 15.65 -7.39
N ILE A 164 8.17 15.75 -6.56
CA ILE A 164 8.11 16.73 -5.46
C ILE A 164 8.82 16.13 -4.24
N PRO A 165 9.90 16.76 -3.75
CA PRO A 165 10.68 16.21 -2.62
C PRO A 165 9.86 16.00 -1.35
N GLU A 166 8.94 16.90 -1.05
CA GLU A 166 8.07 16.82 0.12
C GLU A 166 7.13 15.62 0.07
N VAL A 167 6.76 15.18 -1.13
CA VAL A 167 5.95 13.95 -1.32
C VAL A 167 6.73 12.72 -0.86
N GLN A 168 8.03 12.66 -1.18
CA GLN A 168 8.89 11.56 -0.74
C GLN A 168 8.96 11.48 0.78
N ASP A 169 9.12 12.62 1.45
CA ASP A 169 9.16 12.69 2.91
C ASP A 169 7.82 12.30 3.54
N TRP A 170 6.72 12.71 2.92
CA TRP A 170 5.38 12.38 3.39
C TRP A 170 5.12 10.87 3.31
N ILE A 171 5.45 10.23 2.19
CA ILE A 171 5.32 8.78 2.02
C ILE A 171 6.19 8.04 3.04
N THR A 172 7.42 8.50 3.22
CA THR A 172 8.35 7.90 4.19
C THR A 172 7.80 7.98 5.61
N SER A 173 7.14 9.08 5.98
CA SER A 173 6.54 9.25 7.31
C SER A 173 5.37 8.29 7.54
N ILE A 174 4.61 7.96 6.50
CA ILE A 174 3.52 6.97 6.58
C ILE A 174 4.07 5.57 6.88
N VAL A 175 5.12 5.18 6.17
CA VAL A 175 5.81 3.90 6.41
C VAL A 175 6.40 3.86 7.82
N ALA A 176 7.03 4.94 8.24
CA ALA A 176 7.58 5.07 9.59
C ALA A 176 6.52 4.89 10.67
N GLU A 177 5.32 5.44 10.46
CA GLU A 177 4.19 5.27 11.38
C GLU A 177 3.84 3.79 11.56
N VAL A 178 3.72 3.05 10.46
CA VAL A 178 3.37 1.62 10.51
C VAL A 178 4.48 0.80 11.14
N VAL A 179 5.72 0.98 10.71
CA VAL A 179 6.85 0.21 11.23
C VAL A 179 7.09 0.47 12.72
N SER A 180 6.90 1.71 13.17
CA SER A 180 7.06 2.08 14.58
C SER A 180 5.98 1.49 15.46
N ARG A 181 4.74 1.42 14.98
CA ARG A 181 3.58 1.08 15.80
C ARG A 181 3.16 -0.39 15.73
N TYR A 182 3.56 -1.11 14.67
CA TYR A 182 3.07 -2.45 14.41
C TYR A 182 4.21 -3.45 14.21
N PRO A 183 4.04 -4.70 14.66
CA PRO A 183 5.04 -5.75 14.48
C PRO A 183 4.95 -6.37 13.07
N VAL A 184 5.01 -5.55 12.03
CA VAL A 184 5.06 -6.04 10.66
C VAL A 184 6.40 -6.74 10.40
N ASP A 185 6.37 -7.80 9.60
CA ASP A 185 7.57 -8.55 9.23
C ASP A 185 8.28 -7.91 8.04
N GLY A 186 7.55 -7.15 7.24
CA GLY A 186 8.10 -6.47 6.08
C GLY A 186 7.20 -5.34 5.62
N VAL A 187 7.74 -4.57 4.67
CA VAL A 187 7.07 -3.51 3.94
C VAL A 187 7.23 -3.80 2.46
N GLN A 188 6.17 -3.68 1.69
CA GLN A 188 6.18 -3.90 0.26
C GLN A 188 5.55 -2.71 -0.45
N PHE A 189 6.24 -2.16 -1.45
CA PHE A 189 5.67 -1.22 -2.39
C PHE A 189 5.26 -1.96 -3.65
N ASP A 190 4.10 -1.61 -4.20
CA ASP A 190 3.77 -1.97 -5.56
C ASP A 190 4.40 -0.97 -6.54
N ASP A 191 4.13 -1.10 -7.80
CA ASP A 191 5.03 -0.73 -8.87
C ASP A 191 4.75 0.58 -9.59
N TYR A 192 3.76 1.33 -9.22
CA TYR A 192 3.32 2.45 -10.07
C TYR A 192 3.96 3.77 -9.69
N PHE A 193 5.30 3.85 -9.89
CA PHE A 193 6.00 5.12 -9.72
C PHE A 193 5.75 6.05 -10.91
N TYR A 194 5.88 5.53 -12.13
CA TYR A 194 5.57 6.24 -13.37
C TYR A 194 4.95 5.27 -14.37
N THR A 195 3.83 5.66 -14.98
CA THR A 195 3.21 4.84 -16.03
C THR A 195 3.71 5.26 -17.40
N GLU A 196 4.02 4.27 -18.24
CA GLU A 196 4.50 4.50 -19.59
C GLU A 196 3.39 4.55 -20.64
N SER A 197 2.19 4.10 -20.30
CA SER A 197 1.05 4.17 -21.20
C SER A 197 0.70 5.61 -21.53
N PRO A 198 0.56 5.97 -22.82
CA PRO A 198 0.17 7.32 -23.21
C PRO A 198 -1.13 7.80 -22.56
N ALA A 199 -2.09 6.91 -22.36
CA ALA A 199 -3.40 7.23 -21.78
C ALA A 199 -3.32 7.54 -20.27
N SER A 200 -2.28 7.06 -19.58
CA SER A 200 -2.09 7.26 -18.15
C SER A 200 -0.82 8.04 -17.82
N ARG A 201 -0.24 8.69 -18.84
CA ARG A 201 1.00 9.45 -18.68
C ARG A 201 0.82 10.60 -17.70
N LEU A 202 1.72 10.65 -16.73
CA LEU A 202 1.76 11.71 -15.73
C LEU A 202 2.24 13.03 -16.35
N ASN A 203 1.51 14.11 -16.12
CA ASN A 203 1.95 15.44 -16.49
C ASN A 203 2.77 16.06 -15.36
N ASP A 204 4.07 15.86 -15.41
CA ASP A 204 5.05 16.38 -14.45
C ASP A 204 6.07 17.34 -15.09
N ASN A 205 5.73 17.95 -16.25
CA ASN A 205 6.65 18.83 -16.96
C ASN A 205 7.07 20.05 -16.14
N GLU A 206 6.14 20.63 -15.39
CA GLU A 206 6.43 21.78 -14.55
C GLU A 206 7.39 21.41 -13.40
N THR A 207 7.17 20.26 -12.77
CA THR A 207 8.04 19.73 -11.73
C THR A 207 9.44 19.42 -12.28
N TYR A 208 9.51 18.86 -13.49
CA TYR A 208 10.75 18.62 -14.19
C TYR A 208 11.52 19.93 -14.44
N ARG A 209 10.84 20.96 -14.89
CA ARG A 209 11.48 22.27 -15.07
C ARG A 209 12.07 22.82 -13.78
N LYS A 210 11.38 22.58 -12.66
CA LYS A 210 11.80 23.08 -11.35
C LYS A 210 12.99 22.29 -10.77
N TYR A 211 12.98 20.96 -10.89
CA TYR A 211 13.90 20.08 -10.19
C TYR A 211 14.82 19.24 -11.08
N GLY A 212 14.56 19.20 -12.37
CA GLY A 212 15.23 18.25 -13.28
C GLY A 212 16.48 18.78 -14.00
N GLY A 213 16.88 20.02 -13.73
CA GLY A 213 17.93 20.70 -14.53
C GLY A 213 19.32 20.08 -14.44
N ALA A 214 19.63 19.33 -13.38
CA ALA A 214 20.90 18.65 -13.21
C ALA A 214 21.01 17.31 -13.94
N PHE A 215 19.90 16.84 -14.53
CA PHE A 215 19.81 15.51 -15.16
C PHE A 215 19.92 15.62 -16.68
N ALA A 216 20.54 14.60 -17.29
CA ALA A 216 20.72 14.53 -18.73
C ALA A 216 19.39 14.41 -19.51
N SER A 217 18.38 13.81 -18.89
CA SER A 217 17.06 13.62 -19.48
C SER A 217 15.96 13.59 -18.43
N LYS A 218 14.71 13.77 -18.85
CA LYS A 218 13.55 13.62 -17.97
C LYS A 218 13.44 12.18 -17.46
N ALA A 219 13.79 11.19 -18.26
CA ALA A 219 13.80 9.79 -17.84
C ALA A 219 14.80 9.54 -16.72
N ASP A 220 16.01 10.13 -16.81
CA ASP A 220 17.01 10.03 -15.75
C ASP A 220 16.53 10.67 -14.45
N TRP A 221 15.89 11.83 -14.54
CA TRP A 221 15.31 12.51 -13.39
C TRP A 221 14.21 11.68 -12.73
N ARG A 222 13.31 11.09 -13.51
CA ARG A 222 12.26 10.22 -12.99
C ARG A 222 12.81 8.98 -12.29
N ARG A 223 13.83 8.34 -12.87
CA ARG A 223 14.51 7.20 -12.21
C ARG A 223 15.12 7.61 -10.89
N ASN A 224 15.75 8.79 -10.85
CA ASN A 224 16.31 9.32 -9.61
C ASN A 224 15.23 9.55 -8.54
N ASN A 225 14.06 10.06 -8.92
CA ASN A 225 12.95 10.28 -7.98
C ASN A 225 12.50 8.97 -7.33
N THR A 226 12.38 7.91 -8.13
CA THR A 226 12.05 6.57 -7.64
C THR A 226 13.13 6.03 -6.70
N GLN A 227 14.40 6.14 -7.10
CA GLN A 227 15.53 5.68 -6.29
C GLN A 227 15.64 6.44 -4.97
N GLN A 228 15.37 7.74 -4.97
CA GLN A 228 15.40 8.57 -3.76
C GLN A 228 14.31 8.15 -2.76
N LEU A 229 13.10 7.89 -3.23
CA LEU A 229 12.04 7.39 -2.36
C LEU A 229 12.42 6.04 -1.74
N ILE A 230 12.87 5.11 -2.57
CA ILE A 230 13.27 3.77 -2.11
C ILE A 230 14.39 3.87 -1.07
N ALA A 231 15.39 4.70 -1.34
CA ALA A 231 16.51 4.89 -0.42
C ALA A 231 16.08 5.50 0.91
N LYS A 232 15.22 6.52 0.90
CA LYS A 232 14.68 7.16 2.12
C LYS A 232 13.88 6.17 2.95
N VAL A 233 12.98 5.42 2.32
CA VAL A 233 12.15 4.43 3.00
C VAL A 233 13.01 3.30 3.57
N SER A 234 13.93 2.77 2.79
CA SER A 234 14.85 1.72 3.25
C SER A 234 15.67 2.16 4.46
N HIS A 235 16.25 3.37 4.39
CA HIS A 235 17.03 3.94 5.49
C HIS A 235 16.17 4.11 6.75
N THR A 236 14.97 4.64 6.60
CA THR A 236 14.05 4.87 7.71
C THR A 236 13.63 3.56 8.38
N ILE A 237 13.28 2.54 7.60
CA ILE A 237 12.92 1.22 8.14
C ILE A 237 14.08 0.63 8.94
N LYS A 238 15.30 0.66 8.39
CA LYS A 238 16.49 0.14 9.06
C LYS A 238 16.79 0.88 10.35
N SER A 239 16.53 2.19 10.38
CA SER A 239 16.74 3.00 11.58
C SER A 239 15.75 2.66 12.70
N ILE A 240 14.52 2.26 12.36
CA ILE A 240 13.47 1.95 13.33
C ILE A 240 13.56 0.48 13.76
N LYS A 241 13.54 -0.44 12.80
CA LYS A 241 13.57 -1.90 13.01
C LYS A 241 14.39 -2.55 11.90
N PRO A 242 15.69 -2.83 12.10
CA PRO A 242 16.55 -3.38 11.06
C PRO A 242 16.12 -4.74 10.52
N GLU A 243 15.35 -5.50 11.29
CA GLU A 243 14.84 -6.83 10.89
C GLU A 243 13.66 -6.78 9.94
N VAL A 244 13.00 -5.63 9.76
CA VAL A 244 11.87 -5.49 8.85
C VAL A 244 12.37 -5.45 7.42
N GLU A 245 11.91 -6.39 6.60
CA GLU A 245 12.26 -6.49 5.19
C GLU A 245 11.57 -5.38 4.38
N PHE A 246 12.24 -4.91 3.33
CA PHE A 246 11.66 -3.95 2.40
C PHE A 246 11.81 -4.44 0.97
N GLY A 247 10.69 -4.53 0.26
CA GLY A 247 10.64 -4.96 -1.13
C GLY A 247 9.86 -3.99 -2.00
N VAL A 248 10.21 -3.96 -3.28
CA VAL A 248 9.50 -3.20 -4.32
C VAL A 248 9.21 -4.15 -5.46
N SER A 249 7.96 -4.19 -5.91
CA SER A 249 7.55 -5.04 -7.01
C SER A 249 7.81 -4.37 -8.35
N PRO A 250 8.19 -5.13 -9.38
CA PRO A 250 8.27 -4.61 -10.74
C PRO A 250 6.91 -4.17 -11.29
N ALA A 251 6.93 -3.19 -12.21
CA ALA A 251 5.74 -2.56 -12.76
C ALA A 251 4.73 -3.56 -13.37
N GLY A 252 3.52 -3.62 -12.79
CA GLY A 252 2.41 -4.44 -13.25
C GLY A 252 2.60 -5.94 -13.09
N VAL A 253 3.76 -6.39 -12.61
CA VAL A 253 4.11 -7.81 -12.56
C VAL A 253 4.87 -8.09 -11.28
N TRP A 254 4.18 -8.43 -10.25
CA TRP A 254 4.73 -8.55 -8.91
C TRP A 254 4.67 -9.96 -8.32
N ARG A 255 4.26 -10.95 -9.13
CA ARG A 255 4.33 -12.38 -8.78
C ARG A 255 4.74 -13.18 -10.00
N ASN A 256 5.60 -14.17 -9.79
CA ASN A 256 6.04 -15.07 -10.84
C ASN A 256 5.12 -16.30 -10.88
N ARG A 257 4.49 -16.55 -12.02
CA ARG A 257 3.59 -17.69 -12.22
C ARG A 257 4.24 -19.05 -12.03
N SER A 258 5.53 -19.14 -12.21
CA SER A 258 6.23 -20.41 -11.98
C SER A 258 6.26 -20.81 -10.52
N HIS A 259 6.10 -19.85 -9.60
CA HIS A 259 6.08 -20.06 -8.16
C HIS A 259 4.70 -19.82 -7.55
N ASP A 260 3.84 -19.10 -8.24
CA ASP A 260 2.49 -18.77 -7.82
C ASP A 260 1.55 -18.80 -9.04
N PRO A 261 0.67 -19.81 -9.14
CA PRO A 261 -0.26 -19.91 -10.28
C PRO A 261 -1.19 -18.70 -10.45
N LEU A 262 -1.41 -17.93 -9.39
CA LEU A 262 -2.22 -16.72 -9.42
C LEU A 262 -1.42 -15.48 -9.79
N GLY A 263 -0.11 -15.60 -9.87
CA GLY A 263 0.79 -14.52 -10.22
C GLY A 263 0.95 -14.32 -11.71
N SER A 264 1.51 -13.19 -12.08
CA SER A 264 1.96 -12.90 -13.43
C SER A 264 3.35 -13.49 -13.67
N ASP A 265 3.69 -13.74 -14.93
CA ASP A 265 5.04 -14.16 -15.29
C ASP A 265 5.97 -12.93 -15.30
N THR A 266 6.93 -12.90 -14.38
CA THR A 266 7.85 -11.78 -14.23
C THR A 266 9.09 -11.89 -15.11
N ARG A 267 9.27 -13.01 -15.84
CA ARG A 267 10.50 -13.25 -16.62
C ARG A 267 10.73 -12.25 -17.74
N GLY A 268 9.68 -11.61 -18.23
CA GLY A 268 9.75 -10.57 -19.25
C GLY A 268 9.57 -9.17 -18.71
N ALA A 269 9.37 -9.00 -17.41
CA ALA A 269 9.21 -7.70 -16.80
C ALA A 269 10.57 -7.05 -16.57
N ALA A 270 10.65 -5.73 -16.77
CA ALA A 270 11.79 -4.98 -16.30
C ALA A 270 11.88 -5.10 -14.78
N ALA A 271 12.85 -5.85 -14.30
CA ALA A 271 13.17 -5.83 -12.89
C ALA A 271 13.71 -4.44 -12.53
N TYR A 272 13.40 -3.98 -11.34
CA TYR A 272 14.12 -2.83 -10.79
C TYR A 272 15.51 -3.34 -10.40
N ASP A 273 16.47 -2.96 -11.18
CA ASP A 273 17.88 -3.16 -10.86
C ASP A 273 18.36 -2.16 -9.82
#